data_d45064178302cc2a0456afffe21b9818
#
_entry.id   d45064178302cc2a0456afffe21b9818
#
_cell.length_a   1.000
_cell.length_b   1.000
_cell.length_c   1.000
_cell.angle_alpha   90.00
_cell.angle_beta   90.00
_cell.angle_gamma   90.00
#
_symmetry.space_group_name_H-M   'P 1'
#
loop_
_entity.id
_entity.type
_entity.pdbx_description
1 polymer ?
#
loop_
_entity_poly.entity_id
_entity_poly.type
_entity_poly.pdbx_seq_one_letter_code
_entity_poly.pdbx_strand_id
1 'polypeptide(L)'
;MKRFALPFLAAALVVAGPAHAQDKPRPLGYTKVADALAALEKNPDATISHPDGWTVVTVQKPELAVWSFVPKGHDAYPAVVRRLVRRTDKGTFVEMKVLCEAKHEPCRWLALQFQQLTAQMQQALQAK
;
A
#
# COMPACT_ATOMS: atom_id res chain seq x y z
N MET A 1 -15.46 -16.87 -66.43
CA MET A 1 -15.05 -17.36 -65.10
C MET A 1 -14.88 -16.19 -64.16
N LYS A 2 -15.75 -16.07 -63.20
CA LYS A 2 -15.66 -15.00 -62.22
C LYS A 2 -14.78 -15.49 -61.05
N ARG A 3 -13.68 -14.82 -60.87
CA ARG A 3 -12.86 -15.07 -59.66
C ARG A 3 -13.45 -14.23 -58.51
N PHE A 4 -13.97 -14.92 -57.54
CA PHE A 4 -14.39 -14.27 -56.30
C PHE A 4 -13.15 -14.05 -55.44
N ALA A 5 -12.78 -12.80 -55.28
CA ALA A 5 -11.81 -12.44 -54.25
C ALA A 5 -12.51 -12.48 -52.92
N LEU A 6 -12.09 -13.39 -52.07
CA LEU A 6 -12.49 -13.42 -50.67
C LEU A 6 -11.88 -12.20 -49.95
N PRO A 7 -12.68 -11.41 -49.26
CA PRO A 7 -12.09 -10.37 -48.42
C PRO A 7 -11.41 -11.06 -47.22
N PHE A 8 -10.14 -10.82 -47.08
CA PHE A 8 -9.44 -11.12 -45.85
C PHE A 8 -10.06 -10.29 -44.73
N LEU A 9 -10.82 -10.93 -43.85
CA LEU A 9 -11.16 -10.35 -42.57
C LEU A 9 -9.85 -10.27 -41.78
N ALA A 10 -9.31 -9.07 -41.71
CA ALA A 10 -8.27 -8.78 -40.73
C ALA A 10 -8.94 -8.89 -39.37
N ALA A 11 -8.70 -9.99 -38.64
CA ALA A 11 -9.06 -10.09 -37.26
C ALA A 11 -8.22 -9.06 -36.49
N ALA A 12 -8.86 -8.00 -36.06
CA ALA A 12 -8.24 -7.04 -35.14
C ALA A 12 -7.98 -7.78 -33.84
N LEU A 13 -6.73 -8.13 -33.59
CA LEU A 13 -6.30 -8.59 -32.27
C LEU A 13 -6.47 -7.42 -31.32
N VAL A 14 -7.55 -7.44 -30.56
CA VAL A 14 -7.71 -6.54 -29.44
C VAL A 14 -6.73 -7.05 -28.37
N VAL A 15 -5.58 -6.43 -28.30
CA VAL A 15 -4.66 -6.66 -27.19
C VAL A 15 -5.29 -5.98 -25.98
N ALA A 16 -5.99 -6.75 -25.17
CA ALA A 16 -6.40 -6.29 -23.86
C ALA A 16 -5.13 -5.99 -23.07
N GLY A 17 -4.90 -4.70 -22.72
CA GLY A 17 -3.80 -4.31 -21.87
C GLY A 17 -3.86 -5.07 -20.54
N PRO A 18 -2.74 -5.17 -19.79
CA PRO A 18 -2.69 -5.95 -18.56
C PRO A 18 -3.65 -5.37 -17.53
N ALA A 19 -4.82 -5.99 -17.36
CA ALA A 19 -5.84 -5.61 -16.40
C ALA A 19 -5.36 -5.71 -14.94
N HIS A 20 -4.17 -6.29 -14.70
CA HIS A 20 -3.65 -6.59 -13.39
C HIS A 20 -2.57 -5.60 -12.89
N ALA A 21 -2.18 -4.60 -13.67
CA ALA A 21 -1.18 -3.62 -13.25
C ALA A 21 -1.64 -2.81 -12.03
N GLN A 22 -2.97 -2.66 -11.83
CA GLN A 22 -3.58 -1.95 -10.70
C GLN A 22 -3.64 -2.80 -9.43
N ASP A 23 -3.52 -4.13 -9.55
CA ASP A 23 -3.61 -5.07 -8.42
C ASP A 23 -2.24 -5.38 -7.81
N LYS A 24 -1.16 -4.92 -8.41
CA LYS A 24 0.19 -5.11 -7.87
C LYS A 24 0.38 -4.28 -6.60
N PRO A 25 1.03 -4.84 -5.57
CA PRO A 25 1.39 -4.09 -4.38
C PRO A 25 2.18 -2.84 -4.75
N ARG A 26 1.83 -1.73 -4.13
CA ARG A 26 2.54 -0.48 -4.34
C ARG A 26 3.83 -0.46 -3.55
N PRO A 27 4.96 -0.11 -4.17
CA PRO A 27 6.22 -0.01 -3.45
C PRO A 27 6.11 1.03 -2.33
N LEU A 28 6.85 0.81 -1.25
CA LEU A 28 6.91 1.76 -0.15
C LEU A 28 7.53 3.09 -0.58
N GLY A 29 8.50 3.04 -1.48
CA GLY A 29 9.17 4.20 -2.04
C GLY A 29 10.37 4.70 -1.22
N TYR A 30 10.67 4.07 -0.09
CA TYR A 30 11.78 4.44 0.78
C TYR A 30 12.53 3.21 1.23
N THR A 31 13.83 3.36 1.43
CA THR A 31 14.70 2.31 1.97
C THR A 31 15.13 2.59 3.41
N LYS A 32 14.88 3.81 3.89
CA LYS A 32 15.18 4.23 5.26
C LYS A 32 13.96 4.86 5.91
N VAL A 33 13.74 4.52 7.16
CA VAL A 33 12.62 5.03 7.96
C VAL A 33 12.69 6.56 8.10
N ALA A 34 13.88 7.09 8.37
CA ALA A 34 14.09 8.54 8.50
C ALA A 34 13.72 9.30 7.23
N ASP A 35 14.03 8.75 6.05
CA ASP A 35 13.71 9.38 4.77
C ASP A 35 12.20 9.40 4.52
N ALA A 36 11.51 8.32 4.88
CA ALA A 36 10.05 8.26 4.80
C ALA A 36 9.41 9.34 5.68
N LEU A 37 9.83 9.44 6.93
CA LEU A 37 9.29 10.43 7.86
C LEU A 37 9.55 11.87 7.37
N ALA A 38 10.76 12.17 6.94
CA ALA A 38 11.13 13.48 6.44
C ALA A 38 10.29 13.91 5.23
N ALA A 39 10.04 12.98 4.30
CA ALA A 39 9.19 13.24 3.13
C ALA A 39 7.74 13.48 3.52
N LEU A 40 7.20 12.69 4.45
CA LEU A 40 5.82 12.84 4.92
C LEU A 40 5.59 14.13 5.69
N GLU A 41 6.57 14.58 6.46
CA GLU A 41 6.50 15.86 7.18
C GLU A 41 6.38 17.05 6.23
N LYS A 42 6.87 16.93 5.01
CA LYS A 42 6.79 17.96 3.96
C LYS A 42 5.54 17.84 3.10
N ASN A 43 4.77 16.78 3.24
CA ASN A 43 3.58 16.54 2.42
C ASN A 43 2.42 17.42 2.91
N PRO A 44 1.89 18.34 2.08
CA PRO A 44 0.79 19.21 2.51
C PRO A 44 -0.53 18.47 2.75
N ASP A 45 -0.68 17.27 2.20
CA ASP A 45 -1.87 16.43 2.39
C ASP A 45 -1.76 15.49 3.61
N ALA A 46 -0.67 15.57 4.35
CA ALA A 46 -0.43 14.73 5.51
C ALA A 46 -0.94 15.39 6.80
N THR A 47 -1.55 14.56 7.65
CA THR A 47 -1.92 14.92 9.02
C THR A 47 -1.11 14.05 9.98
N ILE A 48 -0.44 14.68 10.94
CA ILE A 48 0.44 13.99 11.89
C ILE A 48 -0.15 14.02 13.29
N SER A 49 -0.14 12.86 13.95
CA SER A 49 -0.54 12.72 15.35
C SER A 49 0.46 11.84 16.10
N HIS A 50 0.42 11.91 17.44
CA HIS A 50 1.37 11.20 18.29
C HIS A 50 0.68 10.39 19.40
N PRO A 51 -0.17 9.39 19.06
CA PRO A 51 -0.81 8.56 20.07
C PRO A 51 0.24 7.66 20.76
N ASP A 52 0.29 7.72 22.09
CA ASP A 52 1.16 6.86 22.91
C ASP A 52 2.64 6.85 22.50
N GLY A 53 3.14 7.99 22.03
CA GLY A 53 4.53 8.14 21.60
C GLY A 53 4.82 7.67 20.17
N TRP A 54 3.86 7.05 19.49
CA TRP A 54 3.95 6.74 18.07
C TRP A 54 3.83 8.02 17.24
N THR A 55 4.41 8.03 16.06
CA THR A 55 4.13 9.06 15.07
C THR A 55 3.25 8.43 13.99
N VAL A 56 2.02 8.90 13.89
CA VAL A 56 1.05 8.40 12.90
C VAL A 56 0.80 9.50 11.87
N VAL A 57 1.10 9.19 10.62
CA VAL A 57 0.90 10.12 9.49
C VAL A 57 -0.19 9.56 8.60
N THR A 58 -1.26 10.32 8.43
CA THR A 58 -2.37 10.00 7.55
C THR A 58 -2.30 10.88 6.31
N VAL A 59 -2.28 10.26 5.14
CA VAL A 59 -2.28 10.94 3.85
C VAL A 59 -3.56 10.57 3.11
N GLN A 60 -4.38 11.57 2.74
CA GLN A 60 -5.68 11.33 2.12
C GLN A 60 -5.60 11.13 0.61
N LYS A 61 -4.61 11.73 -0.05
CA LYS A 61 -4.52 11.76 -1.52
C LYS A 61 -3.17 11.23 -2.01
N PRO A 62 -3.14 10.52 -3.13
CA PRO A 62 -4.27 10.13 -4.00
C PRO A 62 -5.10 8.99 -3.41
N GLU A 63 -4.59 8.24 -2.46
CA GLU A 63 -5.26 7.16 -1.76
C GLU A 63 -5.01 7.33 -0.26
N LEU A 64 -5.95 6.86 0.56
CA LEU A 64 -5.78 6.90 2.01
C LEU A 64 -4.65 5.98 2.44
N ALA A 65 -3.64 6.55 3.04
CA ALA A 65 -2.50 5.82 3.60
C ALA A 65 -2.28 6.23 5.06
N VAL A 66 -2.05 5.25 5.91
CA VAL A 66 -1.71 5.46 7.32
C VAL A 66 -0.32 4.90 7.57
N TRP A 67 0.59 5.77 7.96
CA TRP A 67 1.98 5.45 8.26
C TRP A 67 2.18 5.49 9.76
N SER A 68 2.52 4.36 10.37
CA SER A 68 2.73 4.25 11.82
C SER A 68 4.22 4.04 12.09
N PHE A 69 4.87 5.07 12.64
CA PHE A 69 6.28 5.04 13.04
C PHE A 69 6.37 4.64 14.50
N VAL A 70 7.16 3.62 14.80
CA VAL A 70 7.37 3.17 16.19
C VAL A 70 8.11 4.24 16.99
N PRO A 71 7.80 4.39 18.29
CA PRO A 71 8.51 5.33 19.15
C PRO A 71 9.94 4.88 19.43
N LYS A 72 10.79 5.85 19.78
CA LYS A 72 12.10 5.54 20.35
C LYS A 72 11.90 4.71 21.62
N GLY A 73 12.71 3.69 21.80
CA GLY A 73 12.55 2.76 22.92
C GLY A 73 11.68 1.54 22.61
N HIS A 74 10.94 1.53 21.52
CA HIS A 74 10.29 0.32 21.03
C HIS A 74 11.34 -0.65 20.47
N ASP A 75 11.17 -1.95 20.72
CA ASP A 75 12.16 -2.96 20.32
C ASP A 75 12.39 -3.00 18.80
N ALA A 76 11.38 -2.63 18.02
CA ALA A 76 11.47 -2.59 16.56
C ALA A 76 11.95 -1.24 16.00
N TYR A 77 12.33 -0.29 16.84
CA TYR A 77 12.82 1.02 16.37
C TYR A 77 14.18 0.90 15.69
N PRO A 78 14.40 1.57 14.53
CA PRO A 78 13.44 2.37 13.77
C PRO A 78 12.62 1.51 12.80
N ALA A 79 11.34 1.75 12.77
CA ALA A 79 10.44 1.03 11.87
C ALA A 79 9.19 1.86 11.55
N VAL A 80 8.59 1.57 10.41
CA VAL A 80 7.33 2.13 9.99
C VAL A 80 6.47 1.07 9.31
N VAL A 81 5.17 1.13 9.57
CA VAL A 81 4.17 0.29 8.90
C VAL A 81 3.25 1.20 8.11
N ARG A 82 3.16 0.98 6.80
CA ARG A 82 2.18 1.66 5.95
C ARG A 82 0.99 0.74 5.72
N ARG A 83 -0.20 1.23 5.99
CA ARG A 83 -1.47 0.60 5.58
C ARG A 83 -2.11 1.51 4.54
N LEU A 84 -2.28 0.98 3.34
CA LEU A 84 -2.81 1.69 2.18
C LEU A 84 -4.19 1.13 1.85
N VAL A 85 -5.20 1.99 1.80
CA VAL A 85 -6.55 1.60 1.41
C VAL A 85 -6.68 1.72 -0.09
N ARG A 86 -6.86 0.59 -0.76
CA ARG A 86 -6.98 0.53 -2.21
C ARG A 86 -8.38 0.14 -2.62
N ARG A 87 -8.95 0.92 -3.51
CA ARG A 87 -10.25 0.64 -4.11
C ARG A 87 -10.03 0.10 -5.51
N THR A 88 -10.57 -1.12 -5.75
CA THR A 88 -10.49 -1.79 -7.04
C THR A 88 -11.88 -2.22 -7.47
N ASP A 89 -12.02 -2.71 -8.69
CA ASP A 89 -13.28 -3.26 -9.21
C ASP A 89 -13.77 -4.45 -8.38
N LYS A 90 -12.87 -5.11 -7.65
CA LYS A 90 -13.18 -6.27 -6.80
C LYS A 90 -13.51 -5.90 -5.36
N GLY A 91 -13.44 -4.63 -5.00
CA GLY A 91 -13.72 -4.14 -3.66
C GLY A 91 -12.63 -3.26 -3.08
N THR A 92 -12.71 -3.06 -1.77
CA THR A 92 -11.76 -2.25 -1.02
C THR A 92 -10.84 -3.15 -0.22
N PHE A 93 -9.53 -2.94 -0.38
CA PHE A 93 -8.49 -3.75 0.25
C PHE A 93 -7.50 -2.87 1.01
N VAL A 94 -7.00 -3.40 2.12
CA VAL A 94 -5.91 -2.77 2.86
C VAL A 94 -4.61 -3.50 2.54
N GLU A 95 -3.67 -2.78 1.95
CA GLU A 95 -2.33 -3.27 1.66
C GLU A 95 -1.38 -2.81 2.76
N MET A 96 -0.66 -3.75 3.36
CA MET A 96 0.29 -3.45 4.42
C MET A 96 1.72 -3.66 3.93
N LYS A 97 2.60 -2.72 4.23
CA LYS A 97 4.04 -2.86 4.03
C LYS A 97 4.79 -2.37 5.26
N VAL A 98 5.88 -3.06 5.58
CA VAL A 98 6.73 -2.77 6.74
C VAL A 98 8.13 -2.43 6.25
N LEU A 99 8.68 -1.34 6.77
CA LEU A 99 10.11 -1.03 6.68
C LEU A 99 10.66 -1.03 8.10
N CYS A 100 11.53 -1.96 8.42
CA CYS A 100 12.06 -2.14 9.75
C CYS A 100 13.58 -2.28 9.71
N GLU A 101 14.29 -1.40 10.41
CA GLU A 101 15.75 -1.37 10.43
C GLU A 101 16.31 -1.97 11.72
N ALA A 102 15.44 -2.51 12.58
CA ALA A 102 15.82 -3.21 13.80
C ALA A 102 16.23 -4.66 13.52
N LYS A 103 16.48 -5.41 14.58
CA LYS A 103 16.79 -6.84 14.50
C LYS A 103 15.62 -7.63 13.95
N HIS A 104 15.90 -8.80 13.41
CA HIS A 104 14.90 -9.67 12.75
C HIS A 104 13.70 -9.98 13.65
N GLU A 105 13.93 -10.39 14.90
CA GLU A 105 12.83 -10.81 15.80
C GLU A 105 11.86 -9.68 16.14
N PRO A 106 12.31 -8.49 16.60
CA PRO A 106 11.42 -7.38 16.84
C PRO A 106 10.68 -6.94 15.56
N CYS A 107 11.34 -6.95 14.39
CA CYS A 107 10.71 -6.64 13.12
C CYS A 107 9.60 -7.63 12.78
N ARG A 108 9.83 -8.93 13.02
CA ARG A 108 8.83 -9.99 12.79
C ARG A 108 7.62 -9.80 13.69
N TRP A 109 7.84 -9.53 14.98
CA TRP A 109 6.74 -9.31 15.93
C TRP A 109 5.90 -8.08 15.56
N LEU A 110 6.55 -7.00 15.15
CA LEU A 110 5.86 -5.80 14.68
C LEU A 110 4.96 -6.13 13.47
N ALA A 111 5.50 -6.85 12.49
CA ALA A 111 4.74 -7.25 11.31
C ALA A 111 3.52 -8.09 11.66
N LEU A 112 3.67 -9.08 12.55
CA LEU A 112 2.57 -9.94 13.00
C LEU A 112 1.48 -9.15 13.72
N GLN A 113 1.86 -8.23 14.59
CA GLN A 113 0.93 -7.37 15.32
C GLN A 113 0.10 -6.53 14.36
N PHE A 114 0.76 -5.88 13.39
CA PHE A 114 0.06 -5.06 12.40
C PHE A 114 -0.74 -5.87 11.39
N GLN A 115 -0.36 -7.12 11.11
CA GLN A 115 -1.18 -8.01 10.28
C GLN A 115 -2.55 -8.25 10.92
N GLN A 116 -2.60 -8.45 12.24
CA GLN A 116 -3.86 -8.61 12.97
C GLN A 116 -4.71 -7.34 12.92
N LEU A 117 -4.10 -6.18 13.16
CA LEU A 117 -4.78 -4.88 13.09
C LEU A 117 -5.31 -4.61 11.67
N THR A 118 -4.53 -4.95 10.68
CA THR A 118 -4.90 -4.79 9.27
C THR A 118 -6.05 -5.70 8.88
N ALA A 119 -6.06 -6.94 9.38
CA ALA A 119 -7.18 -7.87 9.16
C ALA A 119 -8.48 -7.35 9.77
N GLN A 120 -8.44 -6.78 10.97
CA GLN A 120 -9.59 -6.14 11.60
C GLN A 120 -10.08 -4.94 10.81
N MET A 121 -9.18 -4.10 10.32
CA MET A 121 -9.52 -2.96 9.46
C MET A 121 -10.17 -3.43 8.17
N GLN A 122 -9.64 -4.48 7.55
CA GLN A 122 -10.19 -5.07 6.33
C GLN A 122 -11.62 -5.57 6.55
N GLN A 123 -11.87 -6.26 7.65
CA GLN A 123 -13.22 -6.74 8.01
C GLN A 123 -14.19 -5.58 8.21
N ALA A 124 -13.77 -4.51 8.87
CA ALA A 124 -14.61 -3.33 9.10
C ALA A 124 -15.00 -2.65 7.79
N LEU A 125 -14.10 -2.62 6.81
CA LEU A 125 -14.38 -2.06 5.48
C LEU A 125 -15.36 -2.92 4.67
N GLN A 126 -15.33 -4.23 4.86
CA GLN A 126 -16.21 -5.16 4.16
C GLN A 126 -17.61 -5.26 4.77
N ALA A 127 -17.76 -4.92 6.04
CA ALA A 127 -19.03 -4.99 6.77
C ALA A 127 -20.01 -3.86 6.42
N LYS A 128 -19.60 -2.90 5.60
CA LYS A 128 -20.43 -1.75 5.19
C LYS A 128 -21.18 -1.99 3.89
#